data_7799949c79d4ffc444f7ab5238e2a2a7
#
_entry.id   7799949c79d4ffc444f7ab5238e2a2a7
#
_cell.length_a   1.000
_cell.length_b   1.000
_cell.length_c   1.000
_cell.angle_alpha   90.00
_cell.angle_beta   90.00
_cell.angle_gamma   90.00
#
_symmetry.space_group_name_H-M   'P 1'
#
loop_
_entity.id
_entity.type
_entity.pdbx_description
1 polymer ?
#
loop_
_entity_poly.entity_id
_entity_poly.type
_entity_poly.pdbx_seq_one_letter_code
_entity_poly.pdbx_strand_id
1 'polypeptide(L)'
;MTGSARRRTDDSRYGERVPLVAAAVCPHPPLLVPEVAGSAAPELDGLRASCDVAVRRLLAVDPDTVVLLGTGPVTGLIDSPATGSLQPWGVDLDVPLVPGQPDRGAVLPLSLTIGAWLLSRHDARAHDARAHDARMSVTAVQVAADAGPAELAALADEVGATGDRVALLVLGDGSACRGEKAPGYDDPRASAYDKGVATALAEADLDALLGLDPVVSAELKAAGRAPWQVLAGAARAAGGGWRGELLHDSAPYGVAYFVASWERM
;
A
#
# COMPACT_ATOMS: atom_id res chain seq x y z
N MET A 1 54.23 -13.81 34.04
CA MET A 1 53.01 -14.62 33.82
C MET A 1 51.89 -13.64 33.58
N THR A 2 51.65 -13.31 32.31
CA THR A 2 50.66 -12.32 31.88
C THR A 2 49.46 -13.06 31.24
N GLY A 3 48.34 -13.10 31.98
CA GLY A 3 47.10 -13.69 31.51
C GLY A 3 46.33 -12.72 30.61
N SER A 4 46.34 -12.99 29.32
CA SER A 4 45.49 -12.27 28.33
C SER A 4 44.05 -12.72 28.46
N ALA A 5 43.19 -11.88 29.03
CA ALA A 5 41.77 -12.06 29.01
C ALA A 5 41.20 -11.73 27.61
N ARG A 6 40.88 -12.75 26.83
CA ARG A 6 40.12 -12.61 25.59
C ARG A 6 38.70 -12.13 25.94
N ARG A 7 38.36 -10.88 25.58
CA ARG A 7 36.99 -10.42 25.52
C ARG A 7 36.26 -11.23 24.44
N ARG A 8 35.33 -12.06 24.85
CA ARG A 8 34.33 -12.62 23.96
C ARG A 8 33.39 -11.46 23.59
N THR A 9 33.44 -11.05 22.36
CA THR A 9 32.40 -10.20 21.75
C THR A 9 31.12 -11.05 21.68
N ASP A 10 30.13 -10.66 22.45
CA ASP A 10 28.79 -11.22 22.45
C ASP A 10 28.08 -10.75 21.17
N ASP A 11 28.21 -11.54 20.10
CA ASP A 11 27.70 -11.25 18.75
C ASP A 11 26.35 -11.94 18.54
N SER A 12 25.63 -12.29 19.61
CA SER A 12 24.37 -13.04 19.56
C SER A 12 23.10 -12.21 19.76
N ARG A 13 23.13 -10.87 19.55
CA ARG A 13 21.95 -10.01 19.72
C ARG A 13 21.28 -9.53 18.43
N TYR A 14 21.71 -10.01 17.28
CA TYR A 14 20.93 -9.88 16.06
C TYR A 14 20.06 -11.11 15.87
N GLY A 15 19.07 -11.28 16.75
CA GLY A 15 17.90 -12.09 16.45
C GLY A 15 17.30 -11.55 15.14
N GLU A 16 16.99 -12.46 14.23
CA GLU A 16 16.36 -12.22 12.93
C GLU A 16 15.21 -11.21 13.09
N ARG A 17 15.46 -9.93 12.81
CA ARG A 17 14.40 -8.94 12.75
C ARG A 17 13.54 -9.29 11.56
N VAL A 18 12.28 -9.57 11.82
CA VAL A 18 11.28 -9.80 10.80
C VAL A 18 10.31 -8.62 10.86
N PRO A 19 10.65 -7.52 10.16
CA PRO A 19 9.88 -6.29 10.32
C PRO A 19 8.50 -6.36 9.66
N LEU A 20 8.36 -6.92 8.47
CA LEU A 20 7.06 -7.00 7.79
C LEU A 20 6.24 -8.18 8.33
N VAL A 21 5.06 -7.88 8.89
CA VAL A 21 4.18 -8.88 9.53
C VAL A 21 2.86 -9.10 8.78
N ALA A 22 2.38 -8.09 8.04
CA ALA A 22 1.18 -8.19 7.22
C ALA A 22 1.20 -7.15 6.09
N ALA A 23 0.40 -7.39 5.05
CA ALA A 23 0.11 -6.38 4.04
C ALA A 23 -1.36 -6.42 3.60
N ALA A 24 -1.89 -5.27 3.22
CA ALA A 24 -3.15 -5.12 2.52
C ALA A 24 -2.91 -4.38 1.20
N VAL A 25 -3.50 -4.87 0.12
CA VAL A 25 -3.51 -4.19 -1.17
C VAL A 25 -4.90 -3.63 -1.39
N CYS A 26 -5.00 -2.35 -1.69
CA CYS A 26 -6.25 -1.66 -2.00
C CYS A 26 -6.09 -0.80 -3.27
N PRO A 27 -7.16 -0.61 -4.05
CA PRO A 27 -7.16 0.35 -5.14
C PRO A 27 -7.30 1.77 -4.61
N HIS A 28 -7.04 2.76 -5.48
CA HIS A 28 -7.09 4.17 -5.07
C HIS A 28 -7.90 5.10 -5.99
N PRO A 29 -9.02 4.64 -6.61
CA PRO A 29 -9.83 5.59 -7.36
C PRO A 29 -10.45 6.62 -6.42
N PRO A 30 -10.50 7.92 -6.81
CA PRO A 30 -11.17 8.94 -6.00
C PRO A 30 -12.64 8.60 -5.74
N LEU A 31 -13.31 7.89 -6.65
CA LEU A 31 -14.69 7.39 -6.51
C LEU A 31 -14.88 6.40 -5.34
N LEU A 32 -13.80 5.91 -4.74
CA LEU A 32 -13.89 5.09 -3.54
C LEU A 32 -14.46 5.90 -2.37
N VAL A 33 -14.25 7.21 -2.36
CA VAL A 33 -14.81 8.14 -1.38
C VAL A 33 -16.25 8.47 -1.76
N PRO A 34 -17.26 8.18 -0.90
CA PRO A 34 -18.67 8.34 -1.25
C PRO A 34 -19.06 9.77 -1.65
N GLU A 35 -18.45 10.78 -1.03
CA GLU A 35 -18.68 12.19 -1.31
C GLU A 35 -18.24 12.55 -2.74
N VAL A 36 -17.18 11.93 -3.27
CA VAL A 36 -16.71 12.09 -4.64
C VAL A 36 -17.61 11.32 -5.61
N ALA A 37 -18.02 10.10 -5.25
CA ALA A 37 -18.85 9.26 -6.09
C ALA A 37 -20.30 9.78 -6.22
N GLY A 38 -20.79 10.53 -5.23
CA GLY A 38 -22.15 11.08 -5.23
C GLY A 38 -23.21 9.98 -5.39
N SER A 39 -24.06 10.10 -6.41
CA SER A 39 -25.13 9.12 -6.68
C SER A 39 -24.61 7.75 -7.14
N ALA A 40 -23.36 7.65 -7.63
CA ALA A 40 -22.74 6.39 -8.01
C ALA A 40 -22.09 5.66 -6.80
N ALA A 41 -22.10 6.24 -5.62
CA ALA A 41 -21.49 5.63 -4.44
C ALA A 41 -21.92 4.19 -4.17
N PRO A 42 -23.21 3.79 -4.31
CA PRO A 42 -23.64 2.42 -4.07
C PRO A 42 -22.97 1.37 -5.00
N GLU A 43 -22.54 1.76 -6.20
CA GLU A 43 -21.90 0.87 -7.17
C GLU A 43 -20.55 0.32 -6.64
N LEU A 44 -19.91 1.05 -5.72
CA LEU A 44 -18.62 0.67 -5.12
C LEU A 44 -18.73 0.18 -3.67
N ASP A 45 -19.94 -0.06 -3.14
CA ASP A 45 -20.13 -0.55 -1.77
C ASP A 45 -19.40 -1.89 -1.52
N GLY A 46 -19.47 -2.81 -2.47
CA GLY A 46 -18.78 -4.09 -2.40
C GLY A 46 -17.24 -3.94 -2.37
N LEU A 47 -16.71 -3.02 -3.18
CA LEU A 47 -15.29 -2.71 -3.18
C LEU A 47 -14.85 -2.08 -1.86
N ARG A 48 -15.60 -1.10 -1.34
CA ARG A 48 -15.34 -0.47 -0.03
C ARG A 48 -15.37 -1.50 1.11
N ALA A 49 -16.37 -2.38 1.11
CA ALA A 49 -16.47 -3.43 2.13
C ALA A 49 -15.25 -4.37 2.11
N SER A 50 -14.74 -4.71 0.93
CA SER A 50 -13.52 -5.52 0.79
C SER A 50 -12.28 -4.77 1.29
N CYS A 51 -12.13 -3.47 0.96
CA CYS A 51 -11.07 -2.63 1.51
C CYS A 51 -11.14 -2.56 3.05
N ASP A 52 -12.35 -2.39 3.61
CA ASP A 52 -12.57 -2.37 5.05
C ASP A 52 -12.16 -3.70 5.71
N VAL A 53 -12.37 -4.84 5.06
CA VAL A 53 -11.90 -6.16 5.54
C VAL A 53 -10.37 -6.22 5.52
N ALA A 54 -9.74 -5.81 4.41
CA ALA A 54 -8.29 -5.84 4.28
C ALA A 54 -7.60 -4.96 5.33
N VAL A 55 -8.09 -3.72 5.53
CA VAL A 55 -7.52 -2.79 6.52
C VAL A 55 -7.74 -3.29 7.96
N ARG A 56 -8.91 -3.86 8.29
CA ARG A 56 -9.12 -4.46 9.61
C ARG A 56 -8.16 -5.62 9.88
N ARG A 57 -7.92 -6.50 8.91
CA ARG A 57 -6.95 -7.60 9.05
C ARG A 57 -5.53 -7.07 9.22
N LEU A 58 -5.17 -6.02 8.47
CA LEU A 58 -3.88 -5.35 8.60
C LEU A 58 -3.65 -4.80 10.00
N LEU A 59 -4.66 -4.18 10.62
CA LEU A 59 -4.56 -3.62 11.96
C LEU A 59 -4.66 -4.68 13.07
N ALA A 60 -5.32 -5.82 12.80
CA ALA A 60 -5.50 -6.89 13.77
C ALA A 60 -4.19 -7.61 14.18
N VAL A 61 -3.12 -7.46 13.40
CA VAL A 61 -1.80 -8.00 13.77
C VAL A 61 -1.06 -7.12 14.79
N ASP A 62 -1.67 -6.01 15.25
CA ASP A 62 -1.09 -5.04 16.19
C ASP A 62 0.31 -4.55 15.76
N PRO A 63 0.41 -3.86 14.60
CA PRO A 63 1.69 -3.37 14.11
C PRO A 63 2.16 -2.14 14.91
N ASP A 64 3.50 -1.99 15.04
CA ASP A 64 4.10 -0.77 15.60
C ASP A 64 4.04 0.38 14.59
N THR A 65 4.14 0.03 13.29
CA THR A 65 4.14 0.99 12.19
C THR A 65 3.28 0.49 11.05
N VAL A 66 2.37 1.35 10.58
CA VAL A 66 1.69 1.18 9.29
C VAL A 66 2.35 2.08 8.26
N VAL A 67 2.86 1.48 7.18
CA VAL A 67 3.39 2.23 6.05
C VAL A 67 2.35 2.25 4.94
N LEU A 68 1.88 3.46 4.59
CA LEU A 68 1.12 3.70 3.38
C LEU A 68 2.08 3.76 2.20
N LEU A 69 1.94 2.87 1.23
CA LEU A 69 2.79 2.79 0.04
C LEU A 69 1.93 2.99 -1.21
N GLY A 70 2.24 3.97 -2.02
CA GLY A 70 1.46 4.25 -3.22
C GLY A 70 2.24 5.02 -4.28
N THR A 71 1.67 5.13 -5.48
CA THR A 71 2.30 5.85 -6.59
C THR A 71 2.27 7.35 -6.35
N GLY A 72 3.40 8.01 -6.57
CA GLY A 72 3.55 9.46 -6.50
C GLY A 72 4.48 10.03 -7.58
N PRO A 73 4.73 11.33 -7.59
CA PRO A 73 5.57 12.00 -8.60
C PRO A 73 7.06 11.66 -8.47
N VAL A 74 7.50 11.26 -7.29
CA VAL A 74 8.90 10.89 -7.00
C VAL A 74 8.93 9.67 -6.07
N THR A 75 10.09 9.03 -5.92
CA THR A 75 10.28 7.93 -4.98
C THR A 75 10.86 8.44 -3.67
N GLY A 76 10.30 8.01 -2.54
CA GLY A 76 10.82 8.28 -1.20
C GLY A 76 9.76 8.51 -0.14
N LEU A 77 10.24 8.76 1.06
CA LEU A 77 9.43 9.09 2.22
C LEU A 77 8.76 10.45 2.07
N ILE A 78 7.54 10.59 2.56
CA ILE A 78 6.86 11.88 2.68
C ILE A 78 6.97 12.36 4.12
N ASP A 79 7.51 13.58 4.29
CA ASP A 79 7.66 14.19 5.61
C ASP A 79 6.31 14.41 6.29
N SER A 80 6.23 14.07 7.58
CA SER A 80 5.08 14.36 8.42
C SER A 80 5.25 15.72 9.13
N PRO A 81 4.20 16.52 9.30
CA PRO A 81 2.81 16.24 8.92
C PRO A 81 2.57 16.32 7.41
N ALA A 82 1.60 15.53 6.92
CA ALA A 82 1.20 15.52 5.52
C ALA A 82 -0.33 15.40 5.42
N THR A 83 -0.89 16.06 4.41
CA THR A 83 -2.33 16.09 4.18
C THR A 83 -2.64 15.92 2.69
N GLY A 84 -3.60 15.07 2.35
CA GLY A 84 -4.17 14.97 1.02
C GLY A 84 -5.45 15.77 0.91
N SER A 85 -5.82 16.19 -0.32
CA SER A 85 -7.07 16.89 -0.56
C SER A 85 -7.86 16.26 -1.70
N LEU A 86 -9.16 16.17 -1.55
CA LEU A 86 -10.09 15.73 -2.59
C LEU A 86 -10.75 16.90 -3.35
N GLN A 87 -10.31 18.13 -3.08
CA GLN A 87 -10.77 19.33 -3.81
C GLN A 87 -10.60 19.23 -5.33
N PRO A 88 -9.52 18.64 -5.89
CA PRO A 88 -9.39 18.44 -7.34
C PRO A 88 -10.51 17.58 -7.95
N TRP A 89 -11.21 16.80 -7.15
CA TRP A 89 -12.37 15.98 -7.55
C TRP A 89 -13.72 16.59 -7.11
N GLY A 90 -13.73 17.88 -6.75
CA GLY A 90 -14.94 18.65 -6.47
C GLY A 90 -15.49 18.50 -5.06
N VAL A 91 -14.73 17.92 -4.14
CA VAL A 91 -15.13 17.72 -2.73
C VAL A 91 -14.17 18.45 -1.80
N ASP A 92 -14.68 19.33 -0.96
CA ASP A 92 -13.92 20.04 0.07
C ASP A 92 -13.69 19.11 1.26
N LEU A 93 -12.75 18.15 1.07
CA LEU A 93 -12.38 17.17 2.07
C LEU A 93 -10.85 17.02 2.08
N ASP A 94 -10.25 17.44 3.19
CA ASP A 94 -8.86 17.21 3.49
C ASP A 94 -8.69 15.94 4.34
N VAL A 95 -7.67 15.17 4.00
CA VAL A 95 -7.37 13.88 4.62
C VAL A 95 -5.96 13.94 5.22
N PRO A 96 -5.82 14.20 6.52
CA PRO A 96 -4.51 14.18 7.17
C PRO A 96 -3.96 12.75 7.22
N LEU A 97 -2.63 12.60 7.07
CA LEU A 97 -1.95 11.31 7.19
C LEU A 97 -2.19 10.69 8.59
N VAL A 98 -2.14 11.53 9.60
CA VAL A 98 -2.41 11.15 11.00
C VAL A 98 -3.50 12.08 11.55
N PRO A 99 -4.63 11.54 12.03
CA PRO A 99 -5.70 12.34 12.61
C PRO A 99 -5.21 13.29 13.71
N GLY A 100 -5.69 14.55 13.67
CA GLY A 100 -5.36 15.58 14.66
C GLY A 100 -4.02 16.29 14.45
N GLN A 101 -3.28 15.97 13.40
CA GLN A 101 -2.11 16.76 13.00
C GLN A 101 -2.53 18.07 12.29
N PRO A 102 -1.69 19.13 12.34
CA PRO A 102 -1.99 20.39 11.68
C PRO A 102 -1.98 20.22 10.15
N ASP A 103 -2.86 20.95 9.44
CA ASP A 103 -3.04 20.93 7.99
C ASP A 103 -1.87 21.52 7.19
N ARG A 104 -0.75 21.81 7.85
CA ARG A 104 0.43 22.43 7.26
C ARG A 104 1.57 21.41 7.19
N GLY A 105 1.93 21.03 5.97
CA GLY A 105 3.01 20.08 5.75
C GLY A 105 3.11 19.66 4.30
N ALA A 106 3.62 18.47 4.07
CA ALA A 106 3.71 17.89 2.74
C ALA A 106 2.32 17.54 2.18
N VAL A 107 2.20 17.54 0.85
CA VAL A 107 0.96 17.16 0.16
C VAL A 107 1.02 15.68 -0.22
N LEU A 108 0.01 14.92 0.20
CA LEU A 108 -0.13 13.53 -0.21
C LEU A 108 -0.60 13.43 -1.67
N PRO A 109 0.03 12.59 -2.51
CA PRO A 109 -0.53 12.22 -3.81
C PRO A 109 -1.84 11.45 -3.62
N LEU A 110 -2.66 11.38 -4.68
CA LEU A 110 -3.99 10.75 -4.63
C LEU A 110 -3.96 9.36 -4.00
N SER A 111 -3.03 8.50 -4.41
CA SER A 111 -2.93 7.14 -3.89
C SER A 111 -2.83 7.11 -2.37
N LEU A 112 -1.95 7.93 -1.80
CA LEU A 112 -1.74 8.02 -0.36
C LEU A 112 -2.87 8.78 0.35
N THR A 113 -3.52 9.73 -0.33
CA THR A 113 -4.75 10.38 0.17
C THR A 113 -5.86 9.35 0.38
N ILE A 114 -6.09 8.47 -0.59
CA ILE A 114 -7.07 7.39 -0.48
C ILE A 114 -6.64 6.37 0.60
N GLY A 115 -5.35 6.05 0.69
CA GLY A 115 -4.81 5.18 1.73
C GLY A 115 -5.03 5.73 3.14
N ALA A 116 -4.75 7.01 3.36
CA ALA A 116 -5.01 7.69 4.63
C ALA A 116 -6.50 7.73 4.95
N TRP A 117 -7.36 7.98 3.95
CA TRP A 117 -8.81 7.92 4.10
C TRP A 117 -9.29 6.52 4.51
N LEU A 118 -8.81 5.46 3.85
CA LEU A 118 -9.15 4.08 4.21
C LEU A 118 -8.71 3.75 5.64
N LEU A 119 -7.50 4.15 6.03
CA LEU A 119 -6.98 3.90 7.37
C LEU A 119 -7.79 4.65 8.43
N SER A 120 -8.15 5.92 8.19
CA SER A 120 -8.91 6.74 9.14
C SER A 120 -10.29 6.17 9.49
N ARG A 121 -10.88 5.38 8.61
CA ARG A 121 -12.17 4.70 8.86
C ARG A 121 -12.10 3.63 9.95
N HIS A 122 -10.89 3.15 10.25
CA HIS A 122 -10.66 2.05 11.21
C HIS A 122 -9.73 2.43 12.36
N ASP A 123 -9.14 3.62 12.33
CA ASP A 123 -8.29 4.10 13.42
C ASP A 123 -9.16 4.55 14.60
N ALA A 124 -9.05 3.84 15.73
CA ALA A 124 -9.77 4.22 16.97
C ALA A 124 -9.41 5.63 17.45
N ARG A 125 -8.22 6.16 17.10
CA ARG A 125 -7.77 7.52 17.41
C ARG A 125 -8.59 8.59 16.66
N ALA A 126 -9.11 8.27 15.49
CA ALA A 126 -9.99 9.18 14.74
C ALA A 126 -11.32 9.43 15.48
N HIS A 127 -11.70 8.51 16.38
CA HIS A 127 -12.98 8.54 17.08
C HIS A 127 -12.86 8.87 18.59
N ASP A 128 -11.66 8.82 19.17
CA ASP A 128 -11.40 9.14 20.57
C ASP A 128 -10.16 10.02 20.75
N ALA A 129 -10.38 11.32 20.96
CA ALA A 129 -9.32 12.30 21.21
C ALA A 129 -8.52 12.02 22.52
N ARG A 130 -8.92 11.02 23.32
CA ARG A 130 -8.23 10.59 24.54
C ARG A 130 -7.29 9.42 24.31
N ALA A 131 -7.31 8.79 23.12
CA ALA A 131 -6.42 7.65 22.76
C ALA A 131 -4.99 8.13 22.42
N HIS A 132 -4.43 9.07 23.18
CA HIS A 132 -3.07 9.62 22.99
C HIS A 132 -1.94 8.61 23.27
N ASP A 133 -2.28 7.43 23.79
CA ASP A 133 -1.33 6.38 24.17
C ASP A 133 -1.18 5.28 23.09
N ALA A 134 -1.71 5.49 21.89
CA ALA A 134 -1.63 4.50 20.82
C ALA A 134 -0.21 4.43 20.22
N ARG A 135 0.43 3.31 20.42
CA ARG A 135 1.83 3.01 20.05
C ARG A 135 2.10 2.93 18.54
N MET A 136 1.06 2.85 17.72
CA MET A 136 1.20 2.67 16.26
C MET A 136 1.56 3.99 15.56
N SER A 137 2.65 3.99 14.81
CA SER A 137 3.02 5.09 13.92
C SER A 137 2.47 4.89 12.50
N VAL A 138 2.25 5.99 11.77
CA VAL A 138 1.84 5.96 10.36
C VAL A 138 2.87 6.74 9.56
N THR A 139 3.39 6.12 8.51
CA THR A 139 4.38 6.69 7.60
C THR A 139 3.87 6.60 6.17
N ALA A 140 4.14 7.60 5.35
CA ALA A 140 3.76 7.61 3.95
C ALA A 140 5.00 7.52 3.04
N VAL A 141 4.95 6.58 2.10
CA VAL A 141 6.01 6.34 1.12
C VAL A 141 5.40 6.38 -0.27
N GLN A 142 5.94 7.22 -1.13
CA GLN A 142 5.56 7.27 -2.53
C GLN A 142 6.60 6.61 -3.42
N VAL A 143 6.17 6.04 -4.53
CA VAL A 143 7.05 5.45 -5.53
C VAL A 143 6.68 5.98 -6.92
N ALA A 144 7.67 6.42 -7.69
CA ALA A 144 7.46 6.88 -9.06
C ALA A 144 6.99 5.71 -9.94
N ALA A 145 6.04 5.99 -10.84
CA ALA A 145 5.48 4.94 -11.70
C ALA A 145 6.53 4.33 -12.66
N ASP A 146 7.59 5.06 -12.98
CA ASP A 146 8.71 4.66 -13.83
C ASP A 146 9.96 4.20 -13.04
N ALA A 147 9.86 4.10 -11.70
CA ALA A 147 10.96 3.64 -10.85
C ALA A 147 11.55 2.33 -11.37
N GLY A 148 12.89 2.31 -11.45
CA GLY A 148 13.65 1.17 -11.95
C GLY A 148 13.87 0.08 -10.89
N PRO A 149 14.33 -1.12 -11.29
CA PRO A 149 14.46 -2.27 -10.38
C PRO A 149 15.37 -2.01 -9.18
N ALA A 150 16.47 -1.27 -9.34
CA ALA A 150 17.40 -0.95 -8.25
C ALA A 150 16.77 0.02 -7.23
N GLU A 151 16.00 1.00 -7.71
CA GLU A 151 15.28 1.95 -6.87
C GLU A 151 14.17 1.26 -6.09
N LEU A 152 13.41 0.38 -6.74
CA LEU A 152 12.35 -0.41 -6.11
C LEU A 152 12.91 -1.35 -5.03
N ALA A 153 14.06 -1.99 -5.29
CA ALA A 153 14.72 -2.86 -4.32
C ALA A 153 15.19 -2.07 -3.09
N ALA A 154 15.84 -0.91 -3.31
CA ALA A 154 16.29 -0.05 -2.22
C ALA A 154 15.11 0.45 -1.36
N LEU A 155 14.01 0.85 -2.00
CA LEU A 155 12.80 1.27 -1.30
C LEU A 155 12.15 0.12 -0.51
N ALA A 156 12.17 -1.11 -1.04
CA ALA A 156 11.65 -2.29 -0.36
C ALA A 156 12.44 -2.57 0.94
N ASP A 157 13.76 -2.44 0.90
CA ASP A 157 14.62 -2.60 2.08
C ASP A 157 14.36 -1.48 3.11
N GLU A 158 14.22 -0.23 2.66
CA GLU A 158 13.92 0.92 3.52
C GLU A 158 12.56 0.77 4.23
N VAL A 159 11.52 0.43 3.48
CA VAL A 159 10.17 0.18 4.01
C VAL A 159 10.17 -0.94 5.04
N GLY A 160 10.90 -2.04 4.75
CA GLY A 160 11.06 -3.14 5.68
C GLY A 160 11.77 -2.76 6.98
N ALA A 161 12.58 -1.71 7.00
CA ALA A 161 13.37 -1.29 8.16
C ALA A 161 12.71 -0.22 9.05
N THR A 162 11.48 0.23 8.73
CA THR A 162 10.82 1.37 9.38
C THR A 162 10.40 1.11 10.83
N GLY A 163 10.34 -0.15 11.28
CA GLY A 163 9.91 -0.51 12.64
C GLY A 163 10.21 -1.97 12.97
N ASP A 164 9.81 -2.41 14.16
CA ASP A 164 9.98 -3.80 14.61
C ASP A 164 8.83 -4.71 14.13
N ARG A 165 7.62 -4.15 13.96
CA ARG A 165 6.41 -4.82 13.44
C ARG A 165 5.74 -3.92 12.40
N VAL A 166 6.14 -4.04 11.15
CA VAL A 166 5.66 -3.21 10.05
C VAL A 166 4.48 -3.88 9.35
N ALA A 167 3.42 -3.13 9.11
CA ALA A 167 2.33 -3.52 8.23
C ALA A 167 2.26 -2.57 7.02
N LEU A 168 2.07 -3.10 5.81
CA LEU A 168 1.98 -2.31 4.58
C LEU A 168 0.53 -2.18 4.12
N LEU A 169 0.06 -0.93 3.96
CA LEU A 169 -1.13 -0.64 3.17
C LEU A 169 -0.69 -0.13 1.80
N VAL A 170 -0.83 -0.98 0.79
CA VAL A 170 -0.31 -0.77 -0.57
C VAL A 170 -1.42 -0.31 -1.49
N LEU A 171 -1.27 0.87 -2.09
CA LEU A 171 -2.26 1.50 -2.96
C LEU A 171 -1.85 1.33 -4.43
N GLY A 172 -2.69 0.63 -5.21
CA GLY A 172 -2.39 0.41 -6.62
C GLY A 172 -3.58 -0.11 -7.41
N ASP A 173 -3.84 0.51 -8.57
CA ASP A 173 -4.85 0.06 -9.53
C ASP A 173 -4.21 -0.83 -10.60
N GLY A 174 -4.97 -1.78 -11.13
CA GLY A 174 -4.60 -2.58 -12.29
C GLY A 174 -4.66 -1.78 -13.58
N SER A 175 -4.83 -2.46 -14.72
CA SER A 175 -4.92 -1.78 -16.00
C SER A 175 -6.10 -0.79 -16.05
N ALA A 176 -5.93 0.31 -16.77
CA ALA A 176 -7.00 1.26 -17.05
C ALA A 176 -7.51 1.12 -18.49
N CYS A 177 -7.44 -0.10 -19.06
CA CYS A 177 -7.67 -0.38 -20.48
C CYS A 177 -8.70 -1.52 -20.71
N ARG A 178 -9.68 -1.67 -19.80
CA ARG A 178 -10.72 -2.70 -19.86
C ARG A 178 -11.99 -2.18 -20.54
N GLY A 179 -12.00 -2.15 -21.87
CA GLY A 179 -13.15 -1.77 -22.68
C GLY A 179 -13.07 -0.37 -23.31
N GLU A 180 -13.94 -0.11 -24.30
CA GLU A 180 -13.90 1.11 -25.15
C GLU A 180 -14.06 2.43 -24.36
N LYS A 181 -14.73 2.39 -23.21
CA LYS A 181 -14.95 3.55 -22.34
C LYS A 181 -13.92 3.68 -21.23
N ALA A 182 -12.92 2.79 -21.20
CA ALA A 182 -11.85 2.85 -20.21
C ALA A 182 -11.00 4.12 -20.40
N PRO A 183 -10.42 4.69 -19.33
CA PRO A 183 -9.57 5.89 -19.43
C PRO A 183 -8.35 5.71 -20.34
N GLY A 184 -7.86 4.49 -20.50
CA GLY A 184 -6.74 4.12 -21.37
C GLY A 184 -7.14 3.56 -22.73
N TYR A 185 -8.45 3.59 -23.06
CA TYR A 185 -9.06 2.87 -24.19
C TYR A 185 -8.94 1.35 -24.04
N ASP A 186 -9.55 0.62 -24.99
CA ASP A 186 -9.52 -0.84 -24.97
C ASP A 186 -8.16 -1.39 -25.46
N ASP A 187 -7.54 -2.24 -24.64
CA ASP A 187 -6.33 -2.97 -25.01
C ASP A 187 -6.56 -4.47 -24.74
N PRO A 188 -6.43 -5.33 -25.76
CA PRO A 188 -6.69 -6.77 -25.60
C PRO A 188 -5.77 -7.47 -24.60
N ARG A 189 -4.61 -6.88 -24.27
CA ARG A 189 -3.67 -7.40 -23.26
C ARG A 189 -4.15 -7.17 -21.83
N ALA A 190 -5.00 -6.15 -21.61
CA ALA A 190 -5.39 -5.70 -20.26
C ALA A 190 -6.00 -6.82 -19.42
N SER A 191 -6.90 -7.60 -20.00
CA SER A 191 -7.57 -8.69 -19.28
C SER A 191 -6.61 -9.80 -18.83
N ALA A 192 -5.64 -10.15 -19.66
CA ALA A 192 -4.64 -11.17 -19.32
C ALA A 192 -3.65 -10.65 -18.28
N TYR A 193 -3.21 -9.39 -18.41
CA TYR A 193 -2.35 -8.71 -17.44
C TYR A 193 -3.01 -8.68 -16.06
N ASP A 194 -4.24 -8.18 -15.97
CA ASP A 194 -4.98 -8.05 -14.72
C ASP A 194 -5.23 -9.41 -14.05
N LYS A 195 -5.56 -10.45 -14.83
CA LYS A 195 -5.71 -11.81 -14.32
C LYS A 195 -4.40 -12.34 -13.71
N GLY A 196 -3.26 -12.05 -14.35
CA GLY A 196 -1.94 -12.40 -13.82
C GLY A 196 -1.67 -11.72 -12.48
N VAL A 197 -1.95 -10.42 -12.38
CA VAL A 197 -1.82 -9.66 -11.13
C VAL A 197 -2.76 -10.19 -10.04
N ALA A 198 -4.03 -10.42 -10.37
CA ALA A 198 -5.02 -10.94 -9.42
C ALA A 198 -4.58 -12.30 -8.85
N THR A 199 -4.08 -13.21 -9.70
CA THR A 199 -3.54 -14.51 -9.26
C THR A 199 -2.31 -14.33 -8.36
N ALA A 200 -1.38 -13.48 -8.75
CA ALA A 200 -0.17 -13.22 -7.97
C ALA A 200 -0.49 -12.62 -6.58
N LEU A 201 -1.48 -11.72 -6.50
CA LEU A 201 -1.95 -11.16 -5.23
C LEU A 201 -2.68 -12.20 -4.38
N ALA A 202 -3.47 -13.10 -5.00
CA ALA A 202 -4.18 -14.17 -4.31
C ALA A 202 -3.24 -15.20 -3.67
N GLU A 203 -2.13 -15.50 -4.33
CA GLU A 203 -1.19 -16.55 -3.94
C GLU A 203 0.05 -16.01 -3.22
N ALA A 204 0.16 -14.68 -3.07
CA ALA A 204 1.37 -13.98 -2.61
C ALA A 204 2.61 -14.41 -3.43
N ASP A 205 2.45 -14.51 -4.76
CA ASP A 205 3.52 -14.88 -5.67
C ASP A 205 4.47 -13.68 -5.89
N LEU A 206 5.55 -13.67 -5.10
CA LEU A 206 6.55 -12.60 -5.11
C LEU A 206 7.28 -12.52 -6.45
N ASP A 207 7.54 -13.66 -7.10
CA ASP A 207 8.25 -13.70 -8.38
C ASP A 207 7.41 -13.13 -9.51
N ALA A 208 6.13 -13.49 -9.55
CA ALA A 208 5.20 -12.95 -10.54
C ALA A 208 5.05 -11.43 -10.40
N LEU A 209 4.92 -10.89 -9.16
CA LEU A 209 4.83 -9.44 -8.95
C LEU A 209 6.13 -8.72 -9.31
N LEU A 210 7.29 -9.24 -8.92
CA LEU A 210 8.59 -8.67 -9.27
C LEU A 210 8.88 -8.74 -10.76
N GLY A 211 8.29 -9.72 -11.46
CA GLY A 211 8.39 -9.92 -12.89
C GLY A 211 7.46 -9.05 -13.75
N LEU A 212 6.63 -8.18 -13.15
CA LEU A 212 5.76 -7.29 -13.92
C LEU A 212 6.58 -6.37 -14.82
N ASP A 213 6.31 -6.43 -16.13
CA ASP A 213 7.02 -5.64 -17.14
C ASP A 213 6.63 -4.15 -17.02
N PRO A 214 7.61 -3.24 -16.84
CA PRO A 214 7.34 -1.81 -16.67
C PRO A 214 6.77 -1.15 -17.93
N VAL A 215 7.17 -1.62 -19.12
CA VAL A 215 6.68 -1.05 -20.39
C VAL A 215 5.23 -1.44 -20.61
N VAL A 216 4.91 -2.73 -20.47
CA VAL A 216 3.52 -3.22 -20.60
C VAL A 216 2.62 -2.57 -19.53
N SER A 217 3.09 -2.45 -18.28
CA SER A 217 2.35 -1.81 -17.21
C SER A 217 2.06 -0.33 -17.51
N ALA A 218 3.03 0.40 -18.05
CA ALA A 218 2.86 1.80 -18.43
C ALA A 218 1.89 1.97 -19.62
N GLU A 219 1.99 1.11 -20.65
CA GLU A 219 1.06 1.11 -21.79
C GLU A 219 -0.38 0.82 -21.34
N LEU A 220 -0.56 -0.13 -20.42
CA LEU A 220 -1.85 -0.48 -19.84
C LEU A 220 -2.30 0.48 -18.74
N LYS A 221 -1.49 1.49 -18.38
CA LYS A 221 -1.75 2.47 -17.30
C LYS A 221 -2.04 1.81 -15.95
N ALA A 222 -1.33 0.71 -15.65
CA ALA A 222 -1.43 0.00 -14.39
C ALA A 222 -0.62 0.72 -13.30
N ALA A 223 -1.29 1.54 -12.49
CA ALA A 223 -0.66 2.35 -11.46
C ALA A 223 -0.09 1.52 -10.29
N GLY A 224 -0.52 0.28 -10.14
CA GLY A 224 -0.10 -0.59 -9.05
C GLY A 224 1.24 -1.29 -9.24
N ARG A 225 1.83 -1.30 -10.46
CA ARG A 225 3.06 -2.05 -10.74
C ARG A 225 4.18 -1.76 -9.74
N ALA A 226 4.57 -0.51 -9.59
CA ALA A 226 5.69 -0.12 -8.73
C ALA A 226 5.42 -0.40 -7.24
N PRO A 227 4.26 0.00 -6.63
CA PRO A 227 3.93 -0.36 -5.27
C PRO A 227 3.89 -1.88 -5.01
N TRP A 228 3.38 -2.68 -5.95
CA TRP A 228 3.34 -4.14 -5.78
C TRP A 228 4.74 -4.78 -5.85
N GLN A 229 5.63 -4.24 -6.67
CA GLN A 229 7.03 -4.69 -6.72
C GLN A 229 7.79 -4.34 -5.43
N VAL A 230 7.53 -3.18 -4.83
CA VAL A 230 8.07 -2.82 -3.50
C VAL A 230 7.51 -3.76 -2.43
N LEU A 231 6.20 -4.03 -2.42
CA LEU A 231 5.59 -5.02 -1.52
C LEU A 231 6.28 -6.39 -1.64
N ALA A 232 6.41 -6.90 -2.86
CA ALA A 232 7.01 -8.21 -3.10
C ALA A 232 8.49 -8.25 -2.68
N GLY A 233 9.24 -7.16 -2.90
CA GLY A 233 10.62 -7.00 -2.43
C GLY A 233 10.72 -7.02 -0.91
N ALA A 234 9.89 -6.24 -0.22
CA ALA A 234 9.84 -6.18 1.24
C ALA A 234 9.41 -7.52 1.86
N ALA A 235 8.43 -8.20 1.26
CA ALA A 235 7.99 -9.53 1.69
C ALA A 235 9.09 -10.58 1.51
N ARG A 236 9.87 -10.49 0.43
CA ARG A 236 11.05 -11.34 0.19
C ARG A 236 12.15 -11.10 1.21
N ALA A 237 12.49 -9.84 1.48
CA ALA A 237 13.49 -9.45 2.46
C ALA A 237 13.11 -9.88 3.88
N ALA A 238 11.83 -9.81 4.24
CA ALA A 238 11.32 -10.30 5.52
C ALA A 238 11.44 -11.82 5.68
N GLY A 239 11.56 -12.58 4.58
CA GLY A 239 11.66 -14.03 4.60
C GLY A 239 10.39 -14.72 5.10
N GLY A 240 10.49 -16.04 5.32
CA GLY A 240 9.33 -16.86 5.70
C GLY A 240 8.38 -17.11 4.54
N GLY A 241 7.22 -17.70 4.84
CA GLY A 241 6.14 -17.91 3.89
C GLY A 241 5.09 -16.80 4.01
N TRP A 242 4.42 -16.52 2.90
CA TRP A 242 3.29 -15.59 2.85
C TRP A 242 2.05 -16.29 2.36
N ARG A 243 0.91 -16.00 2.96
CA ARG A 243 -0.41 -16.42 2.50
C ARG A 243 -1.17 -15.21 2.02
N GLY A 244 -1.50 -15.19 0.73
CA GLY A 244 -2.37 -14.20 0.13
C GLY A 244 -3.83 -14.66 0.09
N GLU A 245 -4.75 -13.72 0.12
CA GLU A 245 -6.17 -13.91 -0.17
C GLU A 245 -6.66 -12.71 -0.98
N LEU A 246 -7.21 -12.97 -2.16
CA LEU A 246 -7.86 -11.95 -2.98
C LEU A 246 -9.30 -11.77 -2.47
N LEU A 247 -9.61 -10.58 -2.00
CA LEU A 247 -10.92 -10.23 -1.42
C LEU A 247 -11.85 -9.57 -2.46
N HIS A 248 -11.27 -8.98 -3.53
CA HIS A 248 -12.02 -8.33 -4.59
C HIS A 248 -11.23 -8.28 -5.89
N ASP A 249 -11.92 -8.49 -7.02
CA ASP A 249 -11.44 -8.31 -8.38
C ASP A 249 -12.59 -7.80 -9.24
N SER A 250 -12.51 -6.57 -9.74
CA SER A 250 -13.50 -5.99 -10.64
C SER A 250 -12.92 -4.87 -11.49
N ALA A 251 -13.63 -4.50 -12.57
CA ALA A 251 -13.25 -3.36 -13.42
C ALA A 251 -14.50 -2.54 -13.84
N PRO A 252 -15.25 -1.94 -12.89
CA PRO A 252 -16.56 -1.34 -13.18
C PRO A 252 -16.50 -0.17 -14.16
N TYR A 253 -15.39 0.56 -14.20
CA TYR A 253 -15.19 1.74 -15.06
C TYR A 253 -14.03 1.57 -16.04
N GLY A 254 -13.71 0.32 -16.37
CA GLY A 254 -12.60 -0.01 -17.26
C GLY A 254 -11.21 0.08 -16.59
N VAL A 255 -11.16 0.29 -15.29
CA VAL A 255 -9.96 0.22 -14.45
C VAL A 255 -10.08 -0.98 -13.53
N ALA A 256 -9.08 -1.84 -13.51
CA ALA A 256 -9.09 -3.01 -12.64
C ALA A 256 -8.75 -2.63 -11.20
N TYR A 257 -9.60 -3.09 -10.27
CA TYR A 257 -9.49 -2.86 -8.84
C TYR A 257 -9.32 -4.19 -8.11
N PHE A 258 -8.20 -4.32 -7.39
CA PHE A 258 -7.90 -5.49 -6.60
C PHE A 258 -7.86 -5.12 -5.12
N VAL A 259 -8.42 -6.00 -4.29
CA VAL A 259 -8.21 -5.96 -2.84
C VAL A 259 -7.65 -7.30 -2.41
N ALA A 260 -6.52 -7.29 -1.72
CA ALA A 260 -5.91 -8.49 -1.18
C ALA A 260 -5.40 -8.27 0.25
N SER A 261 -5.35 -9.35 1.00
CA SER A 261 -4.79 -9.40 2.35
C SER A 261 -3.69 -10.45 2.40
N TRP A 262 -2.53 -10.08 2.92
CA TRP A 262 -1.39 -10.98 3.08
C TRP A 262 -1.05 -11.13 4.55
N GLU A 263 -0.85 -12.38 4.96
CA GLU A 263 -0.44 -12.76 6.29
C GLU A 263 0.85 -13.57 6.24
N ARG A 264 1.71 -13.34 7.18
CA ARG A 264 2.93 -14.15 7.32
C ARG A 264 2.59 -15.48 7.98
N MET A 265 3.13 -16.59 7.41
CA MET A 265 2.97 -17.94 7.95
C MET A 265 4.05 -18.29 8.96
#